data_66d65a072add5d2d1fc7f28459669a39
#
_entry.id   66d65a072add5d2d1fc7f28459669a39
#
_cell.length_a   1.000
_cell.length_b   1.000
_cell.length_c   1.000
_cell.angle_alpha   90.00
_cell.angle_beta   90.00
_cell.angle_gamma   90.00
#
_symmetry.space_group_name_H-M   'P 1'
#
loop_
_entity.id
_entity.type
_entity.pdbx_description
1 polymer ?
#
loop_
_entity_poly.entity_id
_entity_poly.type
_entity_poly.pdbx_seq_one_letter_code
_entity_poly.pdbx_strand_id
1 'polypeptide(L)'
;MIRQCPSCGQKNRIPTKHLSDAGRCGKCKTVLPAASEPIDVGVAEFDEIVNSVKVPVLVDFWAAWCGPCRAAAPHVKKVASEMSGKAVVLKVDTEAHPELGKRFRVSGIPNFLVLKGGEVVNQQAGLVDSTTMKRWIEAAR
;
A
#
# COMPACT_ATOMS: atom_id res chain seq x y z
N MET A 1 12.72 0.33 4.18
CA MET A 1 12.35 0.16 2.75
C MET A 1 13.46 0.68 1.85
N ILE A 2 13.54 0.18 0.64
CA ILE A 2 14.57 0.59 -0.32
C ILE A 2 13.88 1.28 -1.49
N ARG A 3 14.45 2.42 -1.91
CA ARG A 3 14.00 3.16 -3.09
C ARG A 3 15.18 3.34 -4.03
N GLN A 4 15.09 2.77 -5.23
CA GLN A 4 16.16 2.88 -6.22
C GLN A 4 16.05 4.21 -6.95
N CYS A 5 17.18 4.93 -7.06
CA CYS A 5 17.23 6.19 -7.77
C CYS A 5 17.01 5.99 -9.28
N PRO A 6 16.03 6.67 -9.88
CA PRO A 6 15.77 6.52 -11.32
C PRO A 6 16.89 7.12 -12.19
N SER A 7 17.71 7.98 -11.61
CA SER A 7 18.81 8.65 -12.35
C SER A 7 20.12 7.85 -12.30
N CYS A 8 20.59 7.47 -11.11
CA CYS A 8 21.90 6.83 -10.95
C CYS A 8 21.86 5.36 -10.52
N GLY A 9 20.66 4.82 -10.23
CA GLY A 9 20.49 3.44 -9.82
C GLY A 9 20.86 3.13 -8.37
N GLN A 10 21.32 4.12 -7.60
CA GLN A 10 21.65 3.92 -6.18
C GLN A 10 20.43 3.48 -5.38
N LYS A 11 20.60 2.43 -4.59
CA LYS A 11 19.56 1.98 -3.64
C LYS A 11 19.63 2.85 -2.40
N ASN A 12 18.52 3.50 -2.08
CA ASN A 12 18.41 4.38 -0.93
C ASN A 12 17.49 3.75 0.13
N ARG A 13 17.91 3.76 1.39
CA ARG A 13 17.10 3.32 2.50
C ARG A 13 16.15 4.45 2.91
N ILE A 14 14.85 4.14 2.91
CA ILE A 14 13.81 5.09 3.26
C ILE A 14 13.14 4.63 4.55
N PRO A 15 13.14 5.45 5.63
CA PRO A 15 12.34 5.14 6.81
C PRO A 15 10.86 5.02 6.45
N THR A 16 10.15 4.09 7.08
CA THR A 16 8.74 3.82 6.76
C THR A 16 7.85 5.05 6.91
N LYS A 17 8.13 5.91 7.90
CA LYS A 17 7.38 7.16 8.11
C LYS A 17 7.47 8.14 6.93
N HIS A 18 8.43 7.95 6.02
CA HIS A 18 8.65 8.81 4.86
C HIS A 18 8.21 8.17 3.54
N LEU A 19 7.48 7.05 3.56
CA LEU A 19 7.01 6.40 2.34
C LEU A 19 6.12 7.32 1.49
N SER A 20 5.37 8.19 2.12
CA SER A 20 4.51 9.15 1.43
C SER A 20 5.21 10.47 1.10
N ASP A 21 6.49 10.60 1.43
CA ASP A 21 7.26 11.82 1.21
C ASP A 21 8.26 11.65 0.07
N ALA A 22 8.47 12.71 -0.70
CA ALA A 22 9.58 12.77 -1.63
C ALA A 22 10.88 12.98 -0.86
N GLY A 23 11.99 12.45 -1.38
CA GLY A 23 13.30 12.61 -0.78
C GLY A 23 14.34 12.90 -1.84
N ARG A 24 15.62 12.76 -1.48
CA ARG A 24 16.72 12.92 -2.42
C ARG A 24 17.66 11.74 -2.33
N CYS A 25 18.18 11.35 -3.49
CA CYS A 25 19.20 10.32 -3.56
C CYS A 25 20.45 10.74 -2.80
N GLY A 26 20.96 9.86 -1.94
CA GLY A 26 22.16 10.14 -1.16
C GLY A 26 23.41 10.27 -2.03
N LYS A 27 23.41 9.72 -3.25
CA LYS A 27 24.56 9.74 -4.16
C LYS A 27 24.51 10.90 -5.13
N CYS A 28 23.45 11.04 -5.93
CA CYS A 28 23.38 12.04 -7.01
C CYS A 28 22.47 13.23 -6.72
N LYS A 29 21.76 13.22 -5.57
CA LYS A 29 20.86 14.29 -5.11
C LYS A 29 19.61 14.50 -5.99
N THR A 30 19.34 13.60 -6.92
CA THR A 30 18.09 13.60 -7.69
C THR A 30 16.92 13.37 -6.76
N VAL A 31 15.79 14.01 -7.03
CA VAL A 31 14.56 13.82 -6.24
C VAL A 31 14.08 12.37 -6.37
N LEU A 32 13.81 11.74 -5.23
CA LEU A 32 13.18 10.43 -5.15
C LEU A 32 11.70 10.66 -4.87
N PRO A 33 10.78 10.33 -5.80
CA PRO A 33 9.36 10.56 -5.57
C PRO A 33 8.83 9.67 -4.44
N ALA A 34 7.70 10.06 -3.85
CA ALA A 34 6.99 9.25 -2.88
C ALA A 34 6.62 7.88 -3.48
N ALA A 35 6.35 6.89 -2.62
CA ALA A 35 5.94 5.56 -3.08
C ALA A 35 4.73 5.66 -4.01
N SER A 36 4.83 5.06 -5.20
CA SER A 36 3.82 5.13 -6.26
C SER A 36 3.39 3.76 -6.78
N GLU A 37 3.87 2.68 -6.15
CA GLU A 37 3.54 1.31 -6.47
C GLU A 37 2.98 0.61 -5.24
N PRO A 38 2.10 -0.40 -5.40
CA PRO A 38 1.71 -1.24 -4.28
C PRO A 38 2.93 -1.98 -3.71
N ILE A 39 2.98 -2.10 -2.39
CA ILE A 39 4.10 -2.70 -1.67
C ILE A 39 3.66 -4.02 -1.07
N ASP A 40 4.32 -5.12 -1.44
CA ASP A 40 4.07 -6.43 -0.82
C ASP A 40 4.69 -6.45 0.57
N VAL A 41 3.90 -6.78 1.59
CA VAL A 41 4.36 -6.76 2.99
C VAL A 41 3.96 -8.02 3.73
N GLY A 42 4.79 -8.39 4.72
CA GLY A 42 4.45 -9.35 5.76
C GLY A 42 4.02 -8.63 7.02
N VAL A 43 3.88 -9.38 8.13
CA VAL A 43 3.35 -8.87 9.40
C VAL A 43 4.18 -7.71 9.95
N ALA A 44 5.50 -7.89 10.05
CA ALA A 44 6.38 -6.88 10.65
C ALA A 44 6.38 -5.58 9.87
N GLU A 45 6.51 -5.65 8.54
CA GLU A 45 6.48 -4.47 7.68
C GLU A 45 5.11 -3.80 7.69
N PHE A 46 4.04 -4.59 7.69
CA PHE A 46 2.69 -4.07 7.79
C PHE A 46 2.53 -3.23 9.05
N ASP A 47 2.87 -3.78 10.20
CA ASP A 47 2.72 -3.08 11.48
C ASP A 47 3.57 -1.81 11.53
N GLU A 48 4.81 -1.88 11.05
CA GLU A 48 5.69 -0.73 11.00
C GLU A 48 5.11 0.39 10.15
N ILE A 49 4.63 0.08 8.95
CA ILE A 49 4.11 1.07 8.02
C ILE A 49 2.83 1.71 8.55
N VAL A 50 1.83 0.91 8.96
CA VAL A 50 0.53 1.45 9.38
C VAL A 50 0.62 2.29 10.64
N ASN A 51 1.63 2.06 11.47
CA ASN A 51 1.84 2.84 12.69
C ASN A 51 2.77 4.05 12.50
N SER A 52 3.41 4.18 11.35
CA SER A 52 4.42 5.22 11.10
C SER A 52 3.99 6.28 10.10
N VAL A 53 3.23 5.91 9.05
CA VAL A 53 2.87 6.87 8.00
C VAL A 53 1.74 7.79 8.45
N LYS A 54 1.77 9.02 7.95
CA LYS A 54 0.80 10.08 8.28
C LYS A 54 -0.44 10.04 7.41
N VAL A 55 -0.36 9.37 6.29
CA VAL A 55 -1.42 9.32 5.26
C VAL A 55 -2.25 8.05 5.41
N PRO A 56 -3.46 7.99 4.80
CA PRO A 56 -4.21 6.76 4.76
C PRO A 56 -3.45 5.62 4.09
N VAL A 57 -3.68 4.40 4.54
CA VAL A 57 -3.11 3.17 3.99
C VAL A 57 -4.23 2.33 3.42
N LEU A 58 -4.14 2.02 2.13
CA LEU A 58 -5.03 1.05 1.47
C LEU A 58 -4.32 -0.31 1.48
N VAL A 59 -5.03 -1.34 1.94
CA VAL A 59 -4.50 -2.71 1.97
C VAL A 59 -5.34 -3.59 1.06
N ASP A 60 -4.68 -4.30 0.15
CA ASP A 60 -5.28 -5.29 -0.74
C ASP A 60 -4.91 -6.69 -0.24
N PHE A 61 -5.89 -7.40 0.32
CA PHE A 61 -5.74 -8.82 0.67
C PHE A 61 -6.07 -9.65 -0.57
N TRP A 62 -5.12 -10.47 -1.02
CA TRP A 62 -5.21 -11.19 -2.28
C TRP A 62 -4.59 -12.58 -2.19
N ALA A 63 -4.78 -13.39 -3.24
CA ALA A 63 -4.08 -14.65 -3.44
C ALA A 63 -3.89 -14.91 -4.93
N ALA A 64 -2.84 -15.65 -5.29
CA ALA A 64 -2.48 -15.89 -6.68
C ALA A 64 -3.57 -16.66 -7.47
N TRP A 65 -4.33 -17.55 -6.79
CA TRP A 65 -5.40 -18.34 -7.39
C TRP A 65 -6.71 -17.58 -7.61
N CYS A 66 -6.81 -16.38 -7.07
CA CYS A 66 -8.05 -15.61 -7.04
C CYS A 66 -8.21 -14.79 -8.34
N GLY A 67 -9.18 -15.15 -9.17
CA GLY A 67 -9.48 -14.44 -10.42
C GLY A 67 -9.88 -12.99 -10.19
N PRO A 68 -10.85 -12.67 -9.30
CA PRO A 68 -11.22 -11.30 -8.99
C PRO A 68 -10.07 -10.46 -8.43
N CYS A 69 -9.13 -11.08 -7.70
CA CYS A 69 -7.92 -10.40 -7.23
C CYS A 69 -7.05 -9.94 -8.39
N ARG A 70 -6.91 -10.78 -9.42
CA ARG A 70 -6.17 -10.41 -10.63
C ARG A 70 -6.86 -9.29 -11.39
N ALA A 71 -8.18 -9.29 -11.44
CA ALA A 71 -8.96 -8.21 -12.05
C ALA A 71 -8.83 -6.90 -11.27
N ALA A 72 -8.67 -6.98 -9.94
CA ALA A 72 -8.49 -5.80 -9.08
C ALA A 72 -7.08 -5.22 -9.20
N ALA A 73 -6.07 -6.01 -9.53
CA ALA A 73 -4.67 -5.59 -9.53
C ALA A 73 -4.39 -4.31 -10.33
N PRO A 74 -4.91 -4.12 -11.56
CA PRO A 74 -4.73 -2.86 -12.29
C PRO A 74 -5.33 -1.65 -11.56
N HIS A 75 -6.47 -1.84 -10.90
CA HIS A 75 -7.12 -0.77 -10.13
C HIS A 75 -6.28 -0.38 -8.91
N VAL A 76 -5.73 -1.36 -8.21
CA VAL A 76 -4.86 -1.14 -7.05
C VAL A 76 -3.59 -0.41 -7.48
N LYS A 77 -2.98 -0.81 -8.59
CA LYS A 77 -1.80 -0.16 -9.16
C LYS A 77 -2.08 1.29 -9.54
N LYS A 78 -3.23 1.54 -10.14
CA LYS A 78 -3.66 2.89 -10.54
C LYS A 78 -3.82 3.79 -9.30
N VAL A 79 -4.43 3.29 -8.23
CA VAL A 79 -4.58 4.04 -6.97
C VAL A 79 -3.21 4.38 -6.39
N ALA A 80 -2.30 3.42 -6.34
CA ALA A 80 -0.94 3.66 -5.82
C ALA A 80 -0.24 4.77 -6.59
N SER A 81 -0.36 4.79 -7.91
CA SER A 81 0.25 5.79 -8.77
C SER A 81 -0.42 7.16 -8.61
N GLU A 82 -1.75 7.21 -8.71
CA GLU A 82 -2.50 8.48 -8.69
C GLU A 82 -2.56 9.12 -7.31
N MET A 83 -2.47 8.31 -6.25
CA MET A 83 -2.50 8.80 -4.86
C MET A 83 -1.11 8.88 -4.23
N SER A 84 -0.06 8.80 -5.02
CA SER A 84 1.32 8.95 -4.52
C SER A 84 1.47 10.25 -3.73
N GLY A 85 2.04 10.16 -2.54
CA GLY A 85 2.15 11.28 -1.60
C GLY A 85 0.91 11.52 -0.74
N LYS A 86 -0.24 10.96 -1.12
CA LYS A 86 -1.51 11.14 -0.40
C LYS A 86 -1.98 9.87 0.29
N ALA A 87 -1.45 8.72 -0.12
CA ALA A 87 -1.76 7.41 0.45
C ALA A 87 -0.60 6.47 0.20
N VAL A 88 -0.53 5.40 0.99
CA VAL A 88 0.37 4.27 0.77
C VAL A 88 -0.50 3.05 0.50
N VAL A 89 -0.12 2.25 -0.50
CA VAL A 89 -0.88 1.06 -0.89
C VAL A 89 -0.06 -0.18 -0.59
N LEU A 90 -0.62 -1.09 0.21
CA LEU A 90 0.01 -2.35 0.60
C LEU A 90 -0.74 -3.51 0.00
N LYS A 91 -0.01 -4.58 -0.32
CA LYS A 91 -0.57 -5.88 -0.73
C LYS A 91 -0.18 -6.94 0.28
N VAL A 92 -1.17 -7.70 0.72
CA VAL A 92 -0.97 -8.82 1.65
C VAL A 92 -1.43 -10.11 0.97
N ASP A 93 -0.49 -11.00 0.71
CA ASP A 93 -0.77 -12.35 0.23
C ASP A 93 -1.31 -13.18 1.40
N THR A 94 -2.59 -13.55 1.32
CA THR A 94 -3.27 -14.27 2.41
C THR A 94 -2.76 -15.70 2.59
N GLU A 95 -2.14 -16.27 1.56
CA GLU A 95 -1.52 -17.60 1.66
C GLU A 95 -0.18 -17.54 2.40
N ALA A 96 0.61 -16.48 2.12
CA ALA A 96 1.90 -16.29 2.76
C ALA A 96 1.78 -15.74 4.19
N HIS A 97 0.76 -14.92 4.45
CA HIS A 97 0.57 -14.23 5.73
C HIS A 97 -0.86 -14.40 6.26
N PRO A 98 -1.27 -15.64 6.58
CA PRO A 98 -2.65 -15.90 7.02
C PRO A 98 -3.02 -15.19 8.31
N GLU A 99 -2.07 -14.85 9.17
CA GLU A 99 -2.34 -14.16 10.43
C GLU A 99 -2.88 -12.75 10.23
N LEU A 100 -2.48 -12.03 9.17
CA LEU A 100 -3.03 -10.72 8.86
C LEU A 100 -4.48 -10.82 8.39
N GLY A 101 -4.79 -11.83 7.58
CA GLY A 101 -6.18 -12.11 7.19
C GLY A 101 -7.07 -12.40 8.38
N LYS A 102 -6.58 -13.18 9.33
CA LYS A 102 -7.32 -13.49 10.57
C LYS A 102 -7.50 -12.25 11.44
N ARG A 103 -6.46 -11.43 11.56
CA ARG A 103 -6.51 -10.20 12.37
C ARG A 103 -7.64 -9.27 11.93
N PHE A 104 -7.84 -9.13 10.62
CA PHE A 104 -8.86 -8.25 10.07
C PHE A 104 -10.12 -8.98 9.61
N ARG A 105 -10.28 -10.25 9.99
CA ARG A 105 -11.47 -11.07 9.70
C ARG A 105 -11.76 -11.16 8.20
N VAL A 106 -10.74 -11.34 7.40
CA VAL A 106 -10.86 -11.50 5.96
C VAL A 106 -11.39 -12.89 5.65
N SER A 107 -12.62 -12.98 5.18
CA SER A 107 -13.27 -14.25 4.79
C SER A 107 -13.41 -14.39 3.28
N GLY A 108 -13.39 -13.31 2.55
CA GLY A 108 -13.46 -13.31 1.08
C GLY A 108 -12.41 -12.37 0.51
N ILE A 109 -11.85 -12.74 -0.65
CA ILE A 109 -10.85 -11.95 -1.34
C ILE A 109 -11.27 -11.70 -2.79
N PRO A 110 -10.86 -10.53 -3.40
CA PRO A 110 -10.09 -9.49 -2.76
C PRO A 110 -10.83 -8.85 -1.60
N ASN A 111 -10.08 -8.37 -0.62
CA ASN A 111 -10.64 -7.64 0.52
C ASN A 111 -9.80 -6.38 0.69
N PHE A 112 -10.47 -5.23 0.73
CA PHE A 112 -9.81 -3.94 0.82
C PHE A 112 -10.04 -3.31 2.17
N LEU A 113 -8.98 -2.78 2.75
CA LEU A 113 -8.96 -2.17 4.05
C LEU A 113 -8.37 -0.78 3.91
N VAL A 114 -8.96 0.21 4.56
CA VAL A 114 -8.35 1.53 4.69
C VAL A 114 -8.07 1.80 6.16
N LEU A 115 -6.81 2.13 6.45
CA LEU A 115 -6.39 2.49 7.81
C LEU A 115 -5.91 3.94 7.83
N LYS A 116 -6.12 4.60 8.96
CA LYS A 116 -5.58 5.93 9.23
C LYS A 116 -5.11 5.96 10.68
N GLY A 117 -3.83 6.31 10.88
CA GLY A 117 -3.26 6.31 12.23
C GLY A 117 -3.28 4.93 12.91
N GLY A 118 -3.17 3.86 12.12
CA GLY A 118 -3.22 2.49 12.62
C GLY A 118 -4.61 1.93 12.85
N GLU A 119 -5.66 2.72 12.64
CA GLU A 119 -7.05 2.31 12.86
C GLU A 119 -7.79 2.04 11.55
N VAL A 120 -8.62 0.99 11.54
CA VAL A 120 -9.46 0.65 10.38
C VAL A 120 -10.59 1.66 10.26
N VAL A 121 -10.66 2.34 9.12
CA VAL A 121 -11.73 3.32 8.84
C VAL A 121 -12.68 2.85 7.74
N ASN A 122 -12.30 1.84 6.96
CA ASN A 122 -13.18 1.22 5.98
C ASN A 122 -12.68 -0.20 5.65
N GLN A 123 -13.60 -1.09 5.31
CA GLN A 123 -13.30 -2.45 4.88
C GLN A 123 -14.40 -2.95 3.95
N GLN A 124 -14.01 -3.54 2.82
CA GLN A 124 -14.98 -4.11 1.88
C GLN A 124 -14.39 -5.31 1.14
N ALA A 125 -15.14 -6.40 1.05
CA ALA A 125 -14.82 -7.56 0.26
C ALA A 125 -15.34 -7.39 -1.17
N GLY A 126 -14.68 -8.03 -2.12
CA GLY A 126 -15.07 -8.10 -3.52
C GLY A 126 -14.37 -7.07 -4.40
N LEU A 127 -14.50 -7.27 -5.70
CA LEU A 127 -13.88 -6.40 -6.70
C LEU A 127 -14.45 -4.98 -6.65
N VAL A 128 -13.56 -4.01 -6.52
CA VAL A 128 -13.88 -2.59 -6.45
C VAL A 128 -12.98 -1.85 -7.43
N ASP A 129 -13.49 -0.81 -8.08
CA ASP A 129 -12.70 -0.03 -9.01
C ASP A 129 -11.84 1.04 -8.32
N SER A 130 -10.89 1.60 -9.09
CA SER A 130 -9.96 2.59 -8.57
C SER A 130 -10.64 3.87 -8.09
N THR A 131 -11.71 4.29 -8.76
CA THR A 131 -12.46 5.50 -8.39
C THR A 131 -13.06 5.36 -6.99
N THR A 132 -13.65 4.21 -6.69
CA THR A 132 -14.23 3.92 -5.38
C THR A 132 -13.15 3.87 -4.30
N MET A 133 -12.03 3.19 -4.58
CA MET A 133 -10.90 3.14 -3.64
C MET A 133 -10.37 4.54 -3.33
N LYS A 134 -10.23 5.40 -4.34
CA LYS A 134 -9.77 6.78 -4.13
C LYS A 134 -10.73 7.59 -3.27
N ARG A 135 -12.03 7.37 -3.39
CA ARG A 135 -13.03 8.01 -2.53
C ARG A 135 -12.84 7.62 -1.07
N TRP A 136 -12.59 6.34 -0.80
CA TRP A 136 -12.33 5.88 0.57
C TRP A 136 -11.10 6.56 1.16
N ILE A 137 -10.04 6.69 0.38
CA ILE A 137 -8.81 7.33 0.81
C ILE A 137 -9.06 8.82 1.09
N GLU A 138 -9.74 9.52 0.19
CA GLU A 138 -10.06 10.95 0.38
C GLU A 138 -10.91 11.17 1.62
N ALA A 139 -11.87 10.27 1.91
CA ALA A 139 -12.69 10.37 3.10
C ALA A 139 -11.90 10.14 4.39
N ALA A 140 -10.78 9.41 4.31
CA ALA A 140 -9.92 9.09 5.45
C ALA A 140 -8.81 10.13 5.71
N ARG A 141 -8.60 11.05 4.80
CA ARG A 141 -7.51 12.04 4.88
C ARG A 141 -7.72 13.08 5.98
#